data_61665fabb52d79701d94629d8c1bfa5b
#
_entry.id   61665fabb52d79701d94629d8c1bfa5b
#
_cell.length_a   1.000
_cell.length_b   1.000
_cell.length_c   1.000
_cell.angle_alpha   90.00
_cell.angle_beta   90.00
_cell.angle_gamma   90.00
#
_symmetry.space_group_name_H-M   'P 1'
#
loop_
_entity.id
_entity.type
_entity.pdbx_description
1 polymer ?
#
loop_
_entity_poly.entity_id
_entity_poly.type
_entity_poly.pdbx_seq_one_letter_code
_entity_poly.pdbx_strand_id
1 'polypeptide(L)'
;MPGSNRDFRLDSKSRTAWQLAWHLGSSDVQMLDEIADHKFDMAHRFKQEPREIAGLVNCYETNFQRAANRIRAMTPAQLATPVDFDGVCKMPAVFYLGFVNNHSVHHRGQLAAHLRPMGSKVPSIYGGSADEPWNG
;
A
#
# COMPACT_ATOMS: atom_id res chain seq x y z
N MET A 1 -7.97 0.52 -14.31
CA MET A 1 -6.83 1.04 -15.09
C MET A 1 -6.76 0.26 -16.40
N PRO A 2 -6.91 0.89 -17.56
CA PRO A 2 -6.76 0.20 -18.84
C PRO A 2 -5.34 -0.30 -19.02
N GLY A 3 -5.15 -1.51 -19.57
CA GLY A 3 -3.83 -2.12 -19.74
C GLY A 3 -2.83 -1.32 -20.57
N SER A 4 -3.33 -0.44 -21.47
CA SER A 4 -2.54 0.46 -22.31
C SER A 4 -1.87 1.62 -21.54
N ASN A 5 -2.26 1.87 -20.27
CA ASN A 5 -1.80 3.01 -19.48
C ASN A 5 -0.83 2.63 -18.36
N ARG A 6 -0.25 1.43 -18.39
CA ARG A 6 0.69 0.97 -17.35
C ARG A 6 1.86 1.91 -17.17
N ASP A 7 2.39 2.42 -18.27
CA ASP A 7 3.58 3.28 -18.30
C ASP A 7 3.26 4.77 -18.18
N PHE A 8 1.96 5.12 -18.01
CA PHE A 8 1.55 6.49 -17.79
C PHE A 8 2.17 7.05 -16.51
N ARG A 9 2.67 8.26 -16.58
CA ARG A 9 3.19 9.03 -15.44
C ARG A 9 2.81 10.50 -15.59
N LEU A 10 2.59 11.16 -14.47
CA LEU A 10 2.26 12.60 -14.45
C LEU A 10 3.46 13.48 -14.77
N ASP A 11 4.66 13.01 -14.43
CA ASP A 11 5.92 13.69 -14.64
C ASP A 11 7.04 12.68 -14.89
N SER A 12 8.10 13.07 -15.58
CA SER A 12 9.24 12.19 -15.91
C SER A 12 9.96 11.61 -14.69
N LYS A 13 9.89 12.27 -13.55
CA LYS A 13 10.48 11.82 -12.28
C LYS A 13 9.51 11.00 -11.43
N SER A 14 8.22 10.97 -11.79
CA SER A 14 7.21 10.20 -11.07
C SER A 14 7.26 8.72 -11.40
N ARG A 15 6.80 7.89 -10.47
CA ARG A 15 6.50 6.48 -10.77
C ARG A 15 5.41 6.39 -11.83
N THR A 16 5.44 5.33 -12.64
CA THR A 16 4.31 5.03 -13.51
C THR A 16 3.10 4.60 -12.69
N ALA A 17 1.91 4.67 -13.28
CA ALA A 17 0.68 4.20 -12.64
C ALA A 17 0.81 2.75 -12.17
N TRP A 18 1.45 1.88 -12.97
CA TRP A 18 1.69 0.50 -12.61
C TRP A 18 2.68 0.35 -11.44
N GLN A 19 3.82 1.04 -11.52
CA GLN A 19 4.81 1.03 -10.44
C GLN A 19 4.21 1.53 -9.12
N LEU A 20 3.32 2.51 -9.19
CA LEU A 20 2.64 3.04 -8.00
C LEU A 20 1.62 2.04 -7.45
N ALA A 21 0.82 1.42 -8.31
CA ALA A 21 -0.16 0.40 -7.90
C ALA A 21 0.54 -0.82 -7.28
N TRP A 22 1.64 -1.28 -7.89
CA TRP A 22 2.43 -2.37 -7.34
C TRP A 22 3.12 -2.00 -6.03
N HIS A 23 3.69 -0.79 -5.95
CA HIS A 23 4.29 -0.30 -4.71
C HIS A 23 3.28 -0.27 -3.58
N LEU A 24 2.10 0.28 -3.82
CA LEU A 24 1.03 0.31 -2.83
C LEU A 24 0.64 -1.10 -2.38
N GLY A 25 0.35 -1.99 -3.33
CA GLY A 25 -0.11 -3.35 -3.02
C GLY A 25 0.94 -4.23 -2.35
N SER A 26 2.23 -4.04 -2.66
CA SER A 26 3.31 -4.82 -2.06
C SER A 26 3.78 -4.26 -0.72
N SER A 27 3.90 -2.94 -0.60
CA SER A 27 4.45 -2.31 0.60
C SER A 27 3.56 -2.46 1.82
N ASP A 28 2.24 -2.35 1.66
CA ASP A 28 1.31 -2.51 2.77
C ASP A 28 1.42 -3.92 3.37
N VAL A 29 1.47 -4.95 2.52
CA VAL A 29 1.63 -6.34 2.95
C VAL A 29 2.99 -6.56 3.61
N GLN A 30 4.06 -6.10 2.97
CA GLN A 30 5.41 -6.26 3.48
C GLN A 30 5.57 -5.62 4.86
N MET A 31 5.15 -4.38 5.02
CA MET A 31 5.27 -3.68 6.31
C MET A 31 4.46 -4.35 7.42
N LEU A 32 3.26 -4.87 7.14
CA LEU A 32 2.49 -5.63 8.13
C LEU A 32 3.21 -6.92 8.54
N ASP A 33 3.81 -7.64 7.60
CA ASP A 33 4.61 -8.83 7.90
C ASP A 33 5.85 -8.48 8.75
N GLU A 34 6.57 -7.43 8.38
CA GLU A 34 7.76 -6.96 9.10
C GLU A 34 7.43 -6.51 10.54
N ILE A 35 6.28 -5.86 10.74
CA ILE A 35 5.77 -5.52 12.08
C ILE A 35 5.50 -6.80 12.89
N ALA A 36 4.83 -7.79 12.29
CA ALA A 36 4.53 -9.06 12.95
C ALA A 36 5.79 -9.89 13.26
N ASP A 37 6.83 -9.76 12.46
CA ASP A 37 8.13 -10.39 12.65
C ASP A 37 9.06 -9.60 13.59
N HIS A 38 8.67 -8.40 14.02
CA HIS A 38 9.51 -7.44 14.77
C HIS A 38 10.85 -7.14 14.08
N LYS A 39 10.86 -7.16 12.76
CA LYS A 39 12.07 -6.96 11.96
C LYS A 39 11.73 -6.27 10.64
N PHE A 40 12.30 -5.10 10.42
CA PHE A 40 12.27 -4.44 9.11
C PHE A 40 13.50 -4.80 8.29
N ASP A 41 13.30 -4.95 6.98
CA ASP A 41 14.34 -5.18 6.00
C ASP A 41 14.03 -4.36 4.75
N MET A 42 14.60 -3.16 4.67
CA MET A 42 14.37 -2.21 3.56
C MET A 42 14.91 -2.75 2.22
N ALA A 43 15.80 -3.73 2.25
CA ALA A 43 16.30 -4.39 1.03
C ALA A 43 15.35 -5.48 0.53
N HIS A 44 14.48 -6.00 1.40
CA HIS A 44 13.49 -7.00 0.99
C HIS A 44 12.45 -6.39 0.06
N ARG A 45 12.15 -7.08 -1.03
CA ARG A 45 11.12 -6.68 -1.98
C ARG A 45 10.36 -7.92 -2.44
N PHE A 46 9.07 -7.77 -2.69
CA PHE A 46 8.31 -8.82 -3.35
C PHE A 46 8.95 -9.17 -4.70
N LYS A 47 9.33 -10.44 -4.87
CA LYS A 47 10.15 -10.89 -6.02
C LYS A 47 9.33 -11.09 -7.30
N GLN A 48 8.02 -11.27 -7.19
CA GLN A 48 7.16 -11.57 -8.33
C GLN A 48 6.09 -10.48 -8.47
N GLU A 49 6.33 -9.57 -9.38
CA GLU A 49 5.37 -8.56 -9.79
C GLU A 49 4.34 -9.19 -10.75
N PRO A 50 3.03 -9.09 -10.46
CA PRO A 50 1.98 -9.54 -11.38
C PRO A 50 2.05 -8.81 -12.72
N ARG A 51 1.66 -9.47 -13.79
CA ARG A 51 1.68 -8.86 -15.12
C ARG A 51 0.44 -8.04 -15.42
N GLU A 52 -0.67 -8.30 -14.72
CA GLU A 52 -1.98 -7.72 -14.97
C GLU A 52 -2.62 -7.22 -13.68
N ILE A 53 -3.55 -6.25 -13.82
CA ILE A 53 -4.22 -5.62 -12.68
C ILE A 53 -5.03 -6.62 -11.86
N ALA A 54 -5.70 -7.57 -12.49
CA ALA A 54 -6.45 -8.61 -11.79
C ALA A 54 -5.54 -9.48 -10.92
N GLY A 55 -4.35 -9.83 -11.42
CA GLY A 55 -3.34 -10.55 -10.65
C GLY A 55 -2.80 -9.72 -9.48
N LEU A 56 -2.62 -8.40 -9.66
CA LEU A 56 -2.19 -7.50 -8.60
C LEU A 56 -3.26 -7.41 -7.50
N VAL A 57 -4.51 -7.21 -7.87
CA VAL A 57 -5.63 -7.13 -6.92
C VAL A 57 -5.74 -8.43 -6.11
N ASN A 58 -5.78 -9.58 -6.78
CA ASN A 58 -5.85 -10.88 -6.10
C ASN A 58 -4.65 -11.13 -5.18
N CYS A 59 -3.45 -10.77 -5.62
CA CYS A 59 -2.22 -10.86 -4.81
C CYS A 59 -2.33 -9.99 -3.56
N TYR A 60 -2.78 -8.74 -3.72
CA TYR A 60 -2.98 -7.81 -2.61
C TYR A 60 -4.02 -8.34 -1.61
N GLU A 61 -5.22 -8.67 -2.06
CA GLU A 61 -6.32 -9.13 -1.19
C GLU A 61 -5.92 -10.35 -0.37
N THR A 62 -5.35 -11.36 -1.04
CA THR A 62 -4.94 -12.60 -0.37
C THR A 62 -3.84 -12.35 0.67
N ASN A 63 -2.79 -11.64 0.29
CA ASN A 63 -1.64 -11.42 1.18
C ASN A 63 -1.93 -10.39 2.27
N PHE A 64 -2.71 -9.35 1.96
CA PHE A 64 -3.10 -8.35 2.95
C PHE A 64 -3.96 -8.99 4.06
N GLN A 65 -4.94 -9.84 3.69
CA GLN A 65 -5.77 -10.53 4.68
C GLN A 65 -4.92 -11.45 5.58
N ARG A 66 -3.96 -12.17 4.98
CA ARG A 66 -3.01 -13.01 5.72
C ARG A 66 -2.17 -12.17 6.69
N ALA A 67 -1.55 -11.10 6.21
CA ALA A 67 -0.70 -10.22 7.02
C ALA A 67 -1.50 -9.52 8.14
N ALA A 68 -2.71 -9.03 7.82
CA ALA A 68 -3.60 -8.42 8.81
C ALA A 68 -4.02 -9.41 9.90
N ASN A 69 -4.23 -10.69 9.58
CA ASN A 69 -4.53 -11.72 10.58
C ASN A 69 -3.33 -11.98 11.50
N ARG A 70 -2.10 -11.92 11.01
CA ARG A 70 -0.89 -11.98 11.85
C ARG A 70 -0.87 -10.83 12.86
N ILE A 71 -1.16 -9.61 12.43
CA ILE A 71 -1.24 -8.44 13.33
C ILE A 71 -2.33 -8.63 14.40
N ARG A 72 -3.54 -9.10 13.99
CA ARG A 72 -4.64 -9.36 14.94
C ARG A 72 -4.32 -10.42 15.98
N ALA A 73 -3.43 -11.35 15.65
CA ALA A 73 -2.99 -12.40 16.57
C ALA A 73 -1.89 -11.95 17.53
N MET A 74 -1.31 -10.76 17.36
CA MET A 74 -0.26 -10.23 18.26
C MET A 74 -0.84 -9.91 19.63
N THR A 75 -0.09 -10.30 20.67
CA THR A 75 -0.41 -9.93 22.06
C THR A 75 -0.10 -8.45 22.34
N PRO A 76 -0.70 -7.85 23.38
CA PRO A 76 -0.35 -6.50 23.81
C PRO A 76 1.15 -6.31 24.08
N ALA A 77 1.82 -7.32 24.64
CA ALA A 77 3.26 -7.29 24.88
C ALA A 77 4.07 -7.23 23.58
N GLN A 78 3.67 -8.01 22.56
CA GLN A 78 4.30 -7.96 21.25
C GLN A 78 4.07 -6.61 20.55
N LEU A 79 2.88 -6.05 20.64
CA LEU A 79 2.57 -4.72 20.09
C LEU A 79 3.35 -3.59 20.77
N ALA A 80 3.67 -3.75 22.07
CA ALA A 80 4.47 -2.79 22.84
C ALA A 80 5.99 -2.96 22.64
N THR A 81 6.44 -4.07 22.06
CA THR A 81 7.86 -4.34 21.84
C THR A 81 8.45 -3.31 20.87
N PRO A 82 9.57 -2.64 21.23
CA PRO A 82 10.26 -1.75 20.31
C PRO A 82 10.88 -2.50 19.14
N VAL A 83 10.61 -2.03 17.92
CA VAL A 83 11.16 -2.57 16.68
C VAL A 83 12.04 -1.51 16.03
N ASP A 84 13.20 -1.91 15.52
CA ASP A 84 14.11 -1.05 14.78
C ASP A 84 13.67 -0.98 13.31
N PHE A 85 13.49 0.23 12.79
CA PHE A 85 13.16 0.47 11.38
C PHE A 85 14.45 0.65 10.58
N ASP A 86 15.20 -0.42 10.43
CA ASP A 86 16.43 -0.50 9.62
C ASP A 86 17.45 0.63 9.95
N GLY A 87 17.64 0.90 11.25
CA GLY A 87 18.55 1.93 11.76
C GLY A 87 18.03 3.38 11.64
N VAL A 88 16.84 3.60 11.08
CA VAL A 88 16.25 4.94 10.93
C VAL A 88 15.61 5.43 12.23
N CYS A 89 14.81 4.59 12.85
CA CYS A 89 14.16 4.88 14.13
C CYS A 89 13.77 3.59 14.86
N LYS A 90 13.48 3.71 16.15
CA LYS A 90 13.03 2.58 16.96
C LYS A 90 11.80 2.99 17.76
N MET A 91 10.68 2.29 17.51
CA MET A 91 9.39 2.56 18.15
C MET A 91 8.67 1.25 18.47
N PRO A 92 7.72 1.24 19.44
CA PRO A 92 6.82 0.11 19.63
C PRO A 92 6.12 -0.31 18.34
N ALA A 93 5.98 -1.61 18.12
CA ALA A 93 5.38 -2.20 16.91
C ALA A 93 4.05 -1.56 16.53
N VAL A 94 3.19 -1.25 17.51
CA VAL A 94 1.87 -0.63 17.29
C VAL A 94 1.94 0.72 16.57
N PHE A 95 2.98 1.53 16.77
CA PHE A 95 3.09 2.83 16.12
C PHE A 95 3.34 2.71 14.61
N TYR A 96 4.00 1.64 14.19
CA TYR A 96 4.20 1.38 12.75
C TYR A 96 2.89 1.06 12.02
N LEU A 97 1.84 0.59 12.70
CA LEU A 97 0.51 0.42 12.08
C LEU A 97 -0.07 1.77 11.60
N GLY A 98 0.13 2.83 12.39
CA GLY A 98 -0.21 4.20 11.98
C GLY A 98 0.61 4.65 10.76
N PHE A 99 1.90 4.32 10.74
CA PHE A 99 2.78 4.62 9.61
C PHE A 99 2.31 3.89 8.33
N VAL A 100 2.00 2.58 8.40
CA VAL A 100 1.47 1.80 7.28
C VAL A 100 0.19 2.42 6.74
N ASN A 101 -0.75 2.80 7.62
CA ASN A 101 -1.99 3.45 7.20
C ASN A 101 -1.72 4.78 6.47
N ASN A 102 -0.86 5.64 7.00
CA ASN A 102 -0.53 6.92 6.38
C ASN A 102 0.20 6.75 5.05
N HIS A 103 1.10 5.76 4.95
CA HIS A 103 1.78 5.40 3.71
C HIS A 103 0.77 4.95 2.64
N SER A 104 -0.17 4.08 3.01
CA SER A 104 -1.25 3.63 2.13
C SER A 104 -2.14 4.79 1.65
N VAL A 105 -2.56 5.67 2.57
CA VAL A 105 -3.35 6.89 2.24
C VAL A 105 -2.60 7.78 1.26
N HIS A 106 -1.32 8.04 1.49
CA HIS A 106 -0.48 8.86 0.62
C HIS A 106 -0.41 8.30 -0.80
N HIS A 107 -0.09 7.02 -0.95
CA HIS A 107 0.04 6.41 -2.27
C HIS A 107 -1.28 6.18 -2.98
N ARG A 108 -2.38 5.95 -2.26
CA ARG A 108 -3.73 5.94 -2.84
C ARG A 108 -4.10 7.31 -3.43
N GLY A 109 -3.76 8.40 -2.73
CA GLY A 109 -3.94 9.75 -3.24
C GLY A 109 -3.14 10.01 -4.52
N GLN A 110 -1.87 9.57 -4.54
CA GLN A 110 -1.04 9.66 -5.75
C GLN A 110 -1.64 8.85 -6.92
N LEU A 111 -2.10 7.62 -6.68
CA LEU A 111 -2.72 6.78 -7.70
C LEU A 111 -4.02 7.39 -8.21
N ALA A 112 -4.86 7.94 -7.31
CA ALA A 112 -6.08 8.64 -7.68
C ALA A 112 -5.82 9.81 -8.64
N ALA A 113 -4.72 10.57 -8.44
CA ALA A 113 -4.32 11.64 -9.33
C ALA A 113 -3.93 11.16 -10.74
N HIS A 114 -3.48 9.92 -10.90
CA HIS A 114 -3.16 9.31 -12.20
C HIS A 114 -4.44 8.90 -12.96
N LEU A 115 -5.53 8.55 -12.28
CA LEU A 115 -6.69 7.88 -12.89
C LEU A 115 -7.37 8.76 -13.94
N ARG A 116 -7.65 10.03 -13.61
CA ARG A 116 -8.40 10.92 -14.53
C ARG A 116 -7.64 11.25 -15.81
N PRO A 117 -6.35 11.61 -15.79
CA PRO A 117 -5.56 11.77 -17.02
C PRO A 117 -5.46 10.49 -17.86
N MET A 118 -5.63 9.32 -17.23
CA MET A 118 -5.67 8.03 -17.92
C MET A 118 -7.07 7.69 -18.47
N GLY A 119 -8.06 8.58 -18.37
CA GLY A 119 -9.43 8.34 -18.79
C GLY A 119 -10.22 7.42 -17.88
N SER A 120 -9.76 7.19 -16.65
CA SER A 120 -10.46 6.38 -15.64
C SER A 120 -11.17 7.27 -14.63
N LYS A 121 -12.25 6.74 -14.02
CA LYS A 121 -12.93 7.42 -12.91
C LYS A 121 -12.07 7.43 -11.64
N VAL A 122 -12.20 8.49 -10.87
CA VAL A 122 -11.62 8.60 -9.53
C VAL A 122 -12.67 8.12 -8.54
N PRO A 123 -12.41 7.04 -7.77
CA PRO A 123 -13.37 6.53 -6.81
C PRO A 123 -13.57 7.50 -5.63
N SER A 124 -14.72 7.40 -4.98
CA SER A 124 -14.98 8.00 -3.67
C SER A 124 -14.18 7.23 -2.61
N ILE A 125 -13.21 7.87 -1.94
CA ILE A 125 -12.34 7.20 -0.94
C ILE A 125 -12.71 7.64 0.47
N TYR A 126 -12.59 8.92 0.80
CA TYR A 126 -12.95 9.52 2.11
C TYR A 126 -14.07 10.55 2.01
N GLY A 127 -14.63 10.70 0.84
CA GLY A 127 -15.69 11.63 0.50
C GLY A 127 -16.01 11.49 -0.97
N GLY A 128 -17.05 12.15 -1.47
CA GLY A 128 -17.44 12.12 -2.86
C GLY A 128 -16.32 12.62 -3.79
N SER A 129 -16.16 11.98 -4.94
CA SER A 129 -15.38 12.51 -6.05
C SER A 129 -16.32 13.14 -7.09
N ALA A 130 -15.76 13.85 -8.07
CA ALA A 130 -16.56 14.36 -9.20
C ALA A 130 -17.14 13.23 -10.08
N ASP A 131 -16.52 12.03 -10.04
CA ASP A 131 -16.95 10.87 -10.81
C ASP A 131 -17.88 9.95 -10.00
N GLU A 132 -17.81 10.04 -8.68
CA GLU A 132 -18.65 9.32 -7.71
C GLU A 132 -19.08 10.29 -6.60
N PRO A 133 -20.11 11.14 -6.85
CA PRO A 133 -20.58 12.10 -5.84
C PRO A 133 -21.12 11.39 -4.61
N TRP A 134 -20.91 11.98 -3.46
CA TRP A 134 -21.50 11.48 -2.23
C TRP A 134 -22.99 11.88 -2.19
N ASN A 135 -23.84 10.91 -2.41
CA ASN A 135 -25.28 11.07 -2.20
C ASN A 135 -25.54 10.75 -0.71
N GLY A 136 -25.39 11.76 0.14
CA GLY A 136 -25.70 11.69 1.55
C GLY A 136 -27.21 11.64 1.83
#